data_1ac1d68cfa33e24299d393afa46add35
#
_entry.id   1ac1d68cfa33e24299d393afa46add35
#
_cell.length_a   1.000
_cell.length_b   1.000
_cell.length_c   1.000
_cell.angle_alpha   90.00
_cell.angle_beta   90.00
_cell.angle_gamma   90.00
#
_symmetry.space_group_name_H-M   'P 1'
#
loop_
_entity.id
_entity.type
_entity.pdbx_description
1 polymer ?
#
loop_
_entity_poly.entity_id
_entity_poly.type
_entity_poly.pdbx_seq_one_letter_code
_entity_poly.pdbx_strand_id
1 'polypeptide(L)'
;MEVMGVSAMVHRGVCYADEEHLARRLAPELRAALDRGDAVAAALDDPTRAAVTDALGPAAGEVDFVDTSRPARIDAFQLVARRAALVQRRARAGQGSTFVGQNQPHLGLGDDYWLRLEAALQVALADLPVTLLCPYPQENEAAALRAVHGEIVETDGASHANPEVRDPADVALAAAAPPLPELGAPDVTLTATPSTLGDLRRRLVALLDEAGAPPDPDLVYAVSEVATNSVEHGEGRGTVAVWARAATADEPASVVCEVTDTGLLHDPFPGVRPPRLDQIRGRGLWLARTLCEAVDVRVDATGTRVRLTAAPEPED
;
A
#
# COMPACT_ATOMS: atom_id res chain seq x y z
N MET A 1 12.24 34.12 -6.45
CA MET A 1 11.95 33.33 -5.25
C MET A 1 12.30 31.90 -5.64
N GLU A 2 13.52 31.51 -5.37
CA GLU A 2 14.05 30.18 -5.63
C GLU A 2 13.22 29.17 -4.85
N VAL A 3 12.57 28.25 -5.56
CA VAL A 3 11.94 27.09 -4.96
C VAL A 3 13.10 26.28 -4.38
N MET A 4 13.27 26.32 -3.05
CA MET A 4 14.18 25.43 -2.34
C MET A 4 13.91 24.02 -2.87
N GLY A 5 14.95 23.39 -3.44
CA GLY A 5 14.85 22.08 -4.04
C GLY A 5 14.29 21.10 -3.02
N VAL A 6 13.09 20.61 -3.31
CA VAL A 6 12.50 19.51 -2.56
C VAL A 6 13.45 18.34 -2.74
N SER A 7 14.07 17.89 -1.65
CA SER A 7 14.97 16.74 -1.65
C SER A 7 14.21 15.54 -2.24
N ALA A 8 14.79 14.90 -3.24
CA ALA A 8 14.27 13.66 -3.78
C ALA A 8 14.16 12.61 -2.66
N MET A 9 13.34 11.59 -2.86
CA MET A 9 13.19 10.45 -1.95
C MET A 9 14.57 9.88 -1.57
N VAL A 10 14.76 9.64 -0.29
CA VAL A 10 15.88 8.84 0.23
C VAL A 10 15.32 7.48 0.64
N HIS A 11 15.89 6.38 0.11
CA HIS A 11 15.44 5.02 0.40
C HIS A 11 16.66 4.15 0.71
N ARG A 12 16.83 3.81 2.00
CA ARG A 12 18.00 3.10 2.51
C ARG A 12 17.63 1.79 3.18
N GLY A 13 18.36 0.73 2.84
CA GLY A 13 18.40 -0.49 3.63
C GLY A 13 19.36 -0.30 4.81
N VAL A 14 18.96 -0.68 6.02
CA VAL A 14 19.75 -0.52 7.24
C VAL A 14 19.95 -1.87 7.90
N CYS A 15 21.18 -2.41 7.85
CA CYS A 15 21.50 -3.67 8.52
C CYS A 15 21.72 -3.46 10.02
N TYR A 16 21.20 -4.38 10.84
CA TYR A 16 21.36 -4.32 12.28
C TYR A 16 21.60 -5.70 12.90
N ALA A 17 22.31 -5.75 14.03
CA ALA A 17 22.66 -6.99 14.74
C ALA A 17 21.59 -7.37 15.78
N ASP A 18 21.08 -6.39 16.52
CA ASP A 18 20.07 -6.53 17.57
C ASP A 18 19.25 -5.24 17.72
N GLU A 19 18.22 -5.27 18.54
CA GLU A 19 17.28 -4.16 18.74
C GLU A 19 17.96 -2.91 19.34
N GLU A 20 18.90 -3.10 20.27
CA GLU A 20 19.65 -1.98 20.86
C GLU A 20 20.59 -1.34 19.84
N HIS A 21 21.21 -2.15 19.00
CA HIS A 21 22.02 -1.68 17.89
C HIS A 21 21.18 -0.85 16.91
N LEU A 22 20.00 -1.35 16.53
CA LEU A 22 19.09 -0.60 15.66
C LEU A 22 18.62 0.69 16.31
N ALA A 23 18.28 0.68 17.60
CA ALA A 23 17.85 1.87 18.32
C ALA A 23 18.96 2.95 18.33
N ARG A 24 20.22 2.57 18.59
CA ARG A 24 21.36 3.51 18.52
C ARG A 24 21.54 4.13 17.13
N ARG A 25 21.16 3.41 16.07
CA ARG A 25 21.22 3.89 14.69
C ARG A 25 20.07 4.82 14.33
N LEU A 26 18.86 4.40 14.66
CA LEU A 26 17.67 5.15 14.30
C LEU A 26 17.47 6.43 15.12
N ALA A 27 17.79 6.42 16.41
CA ALA A 27 17.49 7.55 17.26
C ALA A 27 18.10 8.89 16.78
N PRO A 28 19.37 8.99 16.33
CA PRO A 28 19.91 10.22 15.77
C PRO A 28 19.19 10.69 14.49
N GLU A 29 18.85 9.74 13.58
CA GLU A 29 18.15 10.05 12.33
C GLU A 29 16.73 10.56 12.61
N LEU A 30 16.02 9.91 13.54
CA LEU A 30 14.67 10.32 13.92
C LEU A 30 14.64 11.67 14.63
N ARG A 31 15.62 11.94 15.53
CA ARG A 31 15.75 13.28 16.14
C ARG A 31 16.00 14.35 15.08
N ALA A 32 16.94 14.10 14.16
CA ALA A 32 17.20 15.03 13.08
C ALA A 32 15.99 15.26 12.18
N ALA A 33 15.16 14.25 11.96
CA ALA A 33 13.91 14.39 11.22
C ALA A 33 12.89 15.25 11.98
N LEU A 34 12.70 15.01 13.28
CA LEU A 34 11.84 15.83 14.15
C LEU A 34 12.32 17.29 14.21
N ASP A 35 13.63 17.52 14.34
CA ASP A 35 14.22 18.86 14.35
C ASP A 35 14.00 19.64 13.04
N ARG A 36 13.88 18.92 11.90
CA ARG A 36 13.51 19.51 10.60
C ARG A 36 12.01 19.79 10.49
N GLY A 37 11.19 19.31 11.41
CA GLY A 37 9.73 19.40 11.36
C GLY A 37 9.09 18.33 10.47
N ASP A 38 9.79 17.26 10.15
CA ASP A 38 9.22 16.11 9.41
C ASP A 38 8.15 15.44 10.27
N ALA A 39 7.13 14.89 9.60
CA ALA A 39 6.27 13.90 10.24
C ALA A 39 6.99 12.55 10.28
N VAL A 40 7.22 12.04 11.48
CA VAL A 40 7.96 10.80 11.70
C VAL A 40 7.03 9.66 12.06
N ALA A 41 7.11 8.52 11.34
CA ALA A 41 6.36 7.32 11.68
C ALA A 41 7.27 6.10 11.63
N ALA A 42 7.02 5.11 12.51
CA ALA A 42 7.82 3.91 12.61
C ALA A 42 6.96 2.65 12.80
N ALA A 43 7.10 1.69 11.90
CA ALA A 43 6.54 0.34 11.97
C ALA A 43 7.64 -0.61 12.44
N LEU A 44 7.67 -0.91 13.72
CA LEU A 44 8.69 -1.70 14.40
C LEU A 44 8.02 -2.83 15.19
N ASP A 45 8.72 -3.95 15.36
CA ASP A 45 8.29 -4.94 16.34
C ASP A 45 8.39 -4.43 17.78
N ASP A 46 7.71 -5.07 18.71
CA ASP A 46 7.63 -4.59 20.10
C ASP A 46 9.01 -4.43 20.78
N PRO A 47 9.96 -5.38 20.68
CA PRO A 47 11.29 -5.22 21.25
C PRO A 47 12.04 -4.02 20.68
N THR A 48 12.06 -3.88 19.36
CA THR A 48 12.73 -2.76 18.67
C THR A 48 12.07 -1.42 19.03
N ARG A 49 10.73 -1.39 19.06
CA ARG A 49 9.97 -0.21 19.46
C ARG A 49 10.34 0.25 20.88
N ALA A 50 10.42 -0.70 21.82
CA ALA A 50 10.83 -0.38 23.19
C ALA A 50 12.24 0.20 23.25
N ALA A 51 13.22 -0.41 22.58
CA ALA A 51 14.60 0.08 22.54
C ALA A 51 14.71 1.47 21.86
N VAL A 52 13.98 1.72 20.77
CA VAL A 52 13.95 3.02 20.08
C VAL A 52 13.28 4.08 20.95
N THR A 53 12.20 3.75 21.66
CA THR A 53 11.52 4.65 22.59
C THR A 53 12.46 5.09 23.72
N ASP A 54 13.19 4.13 24.31
CA ASP A 54 14.19 4.41 25.36
C ASP A 54 15.31 5.31 24.83
N ALA A 55 15.83 5.02 23.65
CA ALA A 55 16.91 5.80 23.04
C ALA A 55 16.47 7.21 22.66
N LEU A 56 15.22 7.43 22.27
CA LEU A 56 14.66 8.75 21.95
C LEU A 56 14.32 9.56 23.20
N GLY A 57 13.97 8.91 24.31
CA GLY A 57 13.49 9.58 25.50
C GLY A 57 12.20 10.40 25.23
N PRO A 58 12.10 11.66 25.71
CA PRO A 58 10.90 12.47 25.52
C PRO A 58 10.49 12.67 24.05
N ALA A 59 11.43 12.68 23.12
CA ALA A 59 11.14 12.83 21.69
C ALA A 59 10.35 11.65 21.09
N ALA A 60 10.30 10.50 21.77
CA ALA A 60 9.50 9.36 21.33
C ALA A 60 8.00 9.69 21.25
N GLY A 61 7.51 10.65 22.04
CA GLY A 61 6.12 11.11 22.00
C GLY A 61 5.72 11.85 20.72
N GLU A 62 6.71 12.23 19.88
CA GLU A 62 6.49 12.90 18.60
C GLU A 62 6.55 11.91 17.41
N VAL A 63 6.87 10.64 17.67
CA VAL A 63 6.93 9.57 16.67
C VAL A 63 5.60 8.81 16.65
N ASP A 64 5.00 8.69 15.47
CA ASP A 64 3.81 7.86 15.23
C ASP A 64 4.23 6.39 15.10
N PHE A 65 4.16 5.63 16.20
CA PHE A 65 4.45 4.19 16.20
C PHE A 65 3.25 3.41 15.70
N VAL A 66 3.39 2.86 14.51
CA VAL A 66 2.37 2.02 13.87
C VAL A 66 2.27 0.67 14.57
N ASP A 67 1.05 0.26 14.93
CA ASP A 67 0.82 -1.09 15.47
C ASP A 67 1.04 -2.14 14.37
N THR A 68 2.01 -3.04 14.59
CA THR A 68 2.34 -4.14 13.69
C THR A 68 1.91 -5.51 14.24
N SER A 69 1.27 -5.56 15.41
CA SER A 69 0.86 -6.81 16.07
C SER A 69 -0.18 -7.61 15.28
N ARG A 70 -0.92 -6.92 14.42
CA ARG A 70 -1.84 -7.54 13.47
C ARG A 70 -1.34 -7.26 12.06
N PRO A 71 -0.71 -8.25 11.39
CA PRO A 71 -0.42 -8.12 9.99
C PRO A 71 -1.78 -7.95 9.30
N ALA A 72 -2.08 -6.70 8.94
CA ALA A 72 -3.25 -6.45 8.15
C ALA A 72 -3.13 -7.35 6.91
N ARG A 73 -4.20 -8.04 6.53
CA ARG A 73 -4.31 -8.76 5.24
C ARG A 73 -4.31 -7.77 4.06
N ILE A 74 -3.55 -6.69 4.22
CA ILE A 74 -3.49 -5.59 3.27
C ILE A 74 -2.44 -5.95 2.24
N ASP A 75 -2.86 -5.99 0.98
CA ASP A 75 -1.94 -6.09 -0.16
C ASP A 75 -0.83 -5.03 -0.07
N ALA A 76 0.41 -5.39 -0.41
CA ALA A 76 1.56 -4.49 -0.33
C ALA A 76 1.32 -3.17 -1.08
N PHE A 77 0.68 -3.23 -2.25
CA PHE A 77 0.36 -2.05 -3.05
C PHE A 77 -0.72 -1.17 -2.40
N GLN A 78 -1.66 -1.78 -1.68
CA GLN A 78 -2.65 -1.05 -0.89
C GLN A 78 -1.98 -0.21 0.19
N LEU A 79 -1.09 -0.83 0.96
CA LEU A 79 -0.35 -0.14 2.03
C LEU A 79 0.46 1.02 1.47
N VAL A 80 1.15 0.81 0.35
CA VAL A 80 1.96 1.84 -0.30
C VAL A 80 1.11 2.98 -0.83
N ALA A 81 -0.01 2.71 -1.50
CA ALA A 81 -0.90 3.74 -2.02
C ALA A 81 -1.43 4.67 -0.90
N ARG A 82 -1.85 4.10 0.24
CA ARG A 82 -2.30 4.86 1.41
C ARG A 82 -1.17 5.70 2.01
N ARG A 83 0.03 5.14 2.12
CA ARG A 83 1.22 5.85 2.62
C ARG A 83 1.60 6.99 1.68
N ALA A 84 1.61 6.76 0.37
CA ALA A 84 1.90 7.78 -0.63
C ALA A 84 0.86 8.92 -0.61
N ALA A 85 -0.42 8.61 -0.40
CA ALA A 85 -1.46 9.63 -0.23
C ALA A 85 -1.19 10.52 1.00
N LEU A 86 -0.76 9.92 2.11
CA LEU A 86 -0.40 10.67 3.32
C LEU A 86 0.80 11.58 3.09
N VAL A 87 1.89 11.05 2.52
CA VAL A 87 3.10 11.82 2.21
C VAL A 87 2.79 12.96 1.25
N GLN A 88 1.99 12.71 0.21
CA GLN A 88 1.59 13.75 -0.75
C GLN A 88 0.79 14.87 -0.07
N ARG A 89 -0.11 14.56 0.86
CA ARG A 89 -0.84 15.59 1.62
C ARG A 89 0.09 16.43 2.48
N ARG A 90 1.05 15.81 3.18
CA ARG A 90 2.06 16.49 4.00
C ARG A 90 2.97 17.37 3.15
N ALA A 91 3.46 16.85 2.04
CA ALA A 91 4.29 17.60 1.08
C ALA A 91 3.59 18.86 0.54
N ARG A 92 2.28 18.78 0.28
CA ARG A 92 1.46 19.96 -0.12
C ARG A 92 1.34 21.00 0.99
N ALA A 93 1.43 20.58 2.24
CA ALA A 93 1.47 21.48 3.40
C ALA A 93 2.91 21.99 3.71
N GLY A 94 3.90 21.64 2.87
CA GLY A 94 5.30 22.02 3.07
C GLY A 94 6.03 21.20 4.13
N GLN A 95 5.50 20.04 4.53
CA GLN A 95 6.07 19.16 5.54
C GLN A 95 6.75 17.95 4.90
N GLY A 96 8.00 17.67 5.29
CA GLY A 96 8.70 16.43 4.98
C GLY A 96 8.11 15.23 5.74
N SER A 97 8.52 14.03 5.34
CA SER A 97 8.13 12.80 6.02
C SER A 97 9.33 11.87 6.17
N THR A 98 9.43 11.23 7.35
CA THR A 98 10.42 10.18 7.61
C THR A 98 9.69 8.93 8.09
N PHE A 99 9.88 7.81 7.39
CA PHE A 99 9.30 6.52 7.75
C PHE A 99 10.39 5.50 8.05
N VAL A 100 10.20 4.75 9.13
CA VAL A 100 10.96 3.54 9.42
C VAL A 100 10.03 2.34 9.20
N GLY A 101 10.42 1.43 8.32
CA GLY A 101 9.68 0.20 8.03
C GLY A 101 10.58 -1.01 8.25
N GLN A 102 10.54 -1.61 9.44
CA GLN A 102 11.35 -2.79 9.75
C GLN A 102 10.83 -4.00 8.97
N ASN A 103 11.75 -4.73 8.33
CA ASN A 103 11.45 -6.07 7.83
C ASN A 103 11.21 -7.01 9.01
N GLN A 104 10.03 -7.61 9.07
CA GLN A 104 9.56 -8.42 10.19
C GLN A 104 9.22 -9.84 9.72
N PRO A 105 10.21 -10.75 9.62
CA PRO A 105 10.00 -12.11 9.12
C PRO A 105 8.97 -12.91 9.93
N HIS A 106 8.85 -12.62 11.24
CA HIS A 106 7.90 -13.29 12.13
C HIS A 106 6.42 -13.05 11.76
N LEU A 107 6.11 -12.04 10.96
CA LEU A 107 4.75 -11.80 10.45
C LEU A 107 4.30 -12.84 9.42
N GLY A 108 5.21 -13.68 8.90
CA GLY A 108 4.90 -14.74 7.96
C GLY A 108 4.43 -14.25 6.58
N LEU A 109 4.74 -12.99 6.23
CA LEU A 109 4.29 -12.39 4.97
C LEU A 109 5.07 -12.89 3.74
N GLY A 110 6.21 -13.54 3.95
CA GLY A 110 7.07 -14.08 2.89
C GLY A 110 7.86 -13.02 2.11
N ASP A 111 8.90 -13.45 1.39
CA ASP A 111 9.81 -12.56 0.66
C ASP A 111 9.12 -11.82 -0.47
N ASP A 112 8.20 -12.45 -1.19
CA ASP A 112 7.45 -11.84 -2.28
C ASP A 112 6.64 -10.62 -1.83
N TYR A 113 6.07 -10.65 -0.63
CA TYR A 113 5.36 -9.50 -0.07
C TYR A 113 6.31 -8.32 0.14
N TRP A 114 7.48 -8.56 0.75
CA TRP A 114 8.47 -7.52 1.02
C TRP A 114 9.08 -6.96 -0.28
N LEU A 115 9.37 -7.82 -1.25
CA LEU A 115 9.83 -7.39 -2.58
C LEU A 115 8.81 -6.47 -3.26
N ARG A 116 7.54 -6.84 -3.24
CA ARG A 116 6.45 -6.04 -3.80
C ARG A 116 6.27 -4.71 -3.07
N LEU A 117 6.32 -4.74 -1.73
CA LEU A 117 6.21 -3.56 -0.88
C LEU A 117 7.31 -2.54 -1.21
N GLU A 118 8.56 -2.98 -1.15
CA GLU A 118 9.72 -2.12 -1.34
C GLU A 118 9.82 -1.58 -2.78
N ALA A 119 9.54 -2.41 -3.78
CA ALA A 119 9.47 -1.97 -5.17
C ALA A 119 8.37 -0.92 -5.39
N ALA A 120 7.21 -1.10 -4.77
CA ALA A 120 6.10 -0.15 -4.85
C ALA A 120 6.41 1.18 -4.13
N LEU A 121 7.09 1.15 -2.97
CA LEU A 121 7.54 2.35 -2.26
C LEU A 121 8.49 3.17 -3.15
N GLN A 122 9.45 2.51 -3.81
CA GLN A 122 10.39 3.14 -4.74
C GLN A 122 9.67 3.92 -5.84
N VAL A 123 8.58 3.37 -6.36
CA VAL A 123 7.82 3.94 -7.48
C VAL A 123 6.83 5.02 -7.02
N ALA A 124 6.11 4.78 -5.93
CA ALA A 124 5.04 5.67 -5.46
C ALA A 124 5.56 6.97 -4.85
N LEU A 125 6.74 6.92 -4.26
CA LEU A 125 7.31 8.01 -3.47
C LEU A 125 8.48 8.73 -4.17
N ALA A 126 8.88 8.29 -5.36
CA ALA A 126 10.06 8.78 -6.08
C ALA A 126 10.17 10.31 -6.16
N ASP A 127 9.03 10.99 -6.36
CA ASP A 127 8.95 12.45 -6.55
C ASP A 127 8.50 13.19 -5.28
N LEU A 128 8.47 12.52 -4.12
CA LEU A 128 7.99 13.10 -2.87
C LEU A 128 9.14 13.34 -1.87
N PRO A 129 9.05 14.38 -1.01
CA PRO A 129 10.04 14.67 0.01
C PRO A 129 9.91 13.69 1.17
N VAL A 130 10.51 12.52 1.04
CA VAL A 130 10.42 11.46 2.03
C VAL A 130 11.76 10.77 2.25
N THR A 131 12.05 10.44 3.50
CA THR A 131 13.12 9.54 3.90
C THR A 131 12.51 8.21 4.34
N LEU A 132 12.94 7.13 3.71
CA LEU A 132 12.58 5.76 4.07
C LEU A 132 13.82 5.07 4.63
N LEU A 133 13.72 4.55 5.84
CA LEU A 133 14.72 3.71 6.48
C LEU A 133 14.12 2.33 6.66
N CYS A 134 14.69 1.34 6.00
CA CYS A 134 14.19 -0.04 5.98
C CYS A 134 15.18 -0.94 6.73
N PRO A 135 14.97 -1.18 8.04
CA PRO A 135 15.84 -2.05 8.86
C PRO A 135 15.68 -3.53 8.49
N TYR A 136 16.83 -4.20 8.35
CA TYR A 136 16.94 -5.63 8.09
C TYR A 136 17.87 -6.29 9.12
N PRO A 137 17.44 -7.38 9.80
CA PRO A 137 18.33 -8.13 10.65
C PRO A 137 19.51 -8.70 9.86
N GLN A 138 20.72 -8.62 10.40
CA GLN A 138 21.95 -9.07 9.72
C GLN A 138 21.88 -10.56 9.31
N GLU A 139 21.19 -11.38 10.10
CA GLU A 139 21.00 -12.81 9.83
C GLU A 139 20.04 -13.08 8.67
N ASN A 140 19.27 -12.07 8.28
CA ASN A 140 18.29 -12.19 7.22
C ASN A 140 18.84 -11.62 5.91
N GLU A 141 19.37 -12.50 5.04
CA GLU A 141 19.72 -12.13 3.66
C GLU A 141 18.45 -11.87 2.84
N ALA A 142 17.61 -10.92 3.30
CA ALA A 142 16.35 -10.62 2.64
C ALA A 142 16.59 -10.18 1.19
N ALA A 143 15.98 -10.88 0.25
CA ALA A 143 16.09 -10.56 -1.18
C ALA A 143 15.69 -9.09 -1.45
N ALA A 144 14.74 -8.55 -0.68
CA ALA A 144 14.30 -7.17 -0.79
C ALA A 144 15.40 -6.16 -0.45
N LEU A 145 16.30 -6.46 0.53
CA LEU A 145 17.38 -5.55 0.89
C LEU A 145 18.24 -5.21 -0.34
N ARG A 146 18.68 -6.23 -1.09
CA ARG A 146 19.58 -6.02 -2.24
C ARG A 146 18.85 -5.63 -3.52
N ALA A 147 17.61 -6.09 -3.68
CA ALA A 147 16.91 -5.89 -4.95
C ALA A 147 16.45 -4.44 -5.20
N VAL A 148 16.14 -3.67 -4.14
CA VAL A 148 15.48 -2.36 -4.32
C VAL A 148 16.17 -1.17 -3.65
N HIS A 149 17.10 -1.39 -2.70
CA HIS A 149 17.76 -0.27 -2.02
C HIS A 149 19.02 0.14 -2.76
N GLY A 150 19.06 1.37 -3.26
CA GLY A 150 20.24 1.91 -3.94
C GLY A 150 21.40 2.21 -3.00
N GLU A 151 21.14 2.36 -1.69
CA GLU A 151 22.12 2.58 -0.63
C GLU A 151 21.86 1.59 0.51
N ILE A 152 22.91 0.94 0.99
CA ILE A 152 22.87 0.01 2.12
C ILE A 152 23.81 0.54 3.22
N VAL A 153 23.29 0.58 4.43
CA VAL A 153 24.05 0.90 5.63
C VAL A 153 24.33 -0.40 6.39
N GLU A 154 25.59 -0.79 6.45
CA GLU A 154 26.04 -2.02 7.10
C GLU A 154 26.00 -1.91 8.64
N THR A 155 26.13 -3.05 9.33
CA THR A 155 26.11 -3.09 10.81
C THR A 155 27.24 -2.28 11.46
N ASP A 156 28.40 -2.11 10.81
CA ASP A 156 29.49 -1.25 11.31
C ASP A 156 29.24 0.25 11.05
N GLY A 157 28.20 0.60 10.27
CA GLY A 157 27.85 1.96 9.90
C GLY A 157 28.42 2.44 8.58
N ALA A 158 29.18 1.63 7.91
CA ALA A 158 29.60 1.95 6.55
C ALA A 158 28.38 2.00 5.63
N SER A 159 28.28 3.09 4.87
CA SER A 159 27.27 3.24 3.84
C SER A 159 27.90 3.08 2.47
N HIS A 160 27.25 2.32 1.60
CA HIS A 160 27.73 2.12 0.24
C HIS A 160 26.59 2.04 -0.78
N ALA A 161 26.88 2.43 -2.01
CA ALA A 161 25.98 2.21 -3.13
C ALA A 161 25.83 0.71 -3.40
N ASN A 162 24.60 0.27 -3.62
CA ASN A 162 24.31 -1.12 -3.95
C ASN A 162 24.30 -1.33 -5.47
N PRO A 163 25.26 -2.07 -6.03
CA PRO A 163 25.30 -2.35 -7.47
C PRO A 163 24.29 -3.41 -7.93
N GLU A 164 23.64 -4.11 -7.00
CA GLU A 164 22.70 -5.19 -7.30
C GLU A 164 21.24 -4.69 -7.41
N VAL A 165 21.01 -3.38 -7.23
CA VAL A 165 19.67 -2.81 -7.35
C VAL A 165 19.08 -3.08 -8.73
N ARG A 166 17.82 -3.51 -8.76
CA ARG A 166 17.08 -3.89 -9.96
C ARG A 166 16.02 -2.86 -10.29
N ASP A 167 15.50 -2.89 -11.51
CA ASP A 167 14.32 -2.12 -11.87
C ASP A 167 13.13 -2.55 -11.00
N PRO A 168 12.43 -1.62 -10.31
CA PRO A 168 11.29 -1.95 -9.47
C PRO A 168 10.17 -2.73 -10.21
N ALA A 169 9.97 -2.47 -11.51
CA ALA A 169 8.99 -3.20 -12.31
C ALA A 169 9.38 -4.67 -12.46
N ASP A 170 10.64 -4.96 -12.72
CA ASP A 170 11.14 -6.34 -12.82
C ASP A 170 11.02 -7.07 -11.48
N VAL A 171 11.28 -6.36 -10.36
CA VAL A 171 11.11 -6.92 -9.03
C VAL A 171 9.64 -7.25 -8.75
N ALA A 172 8.72 -6.32 -9.02
CA ALA A 172 7.30 -6.50 -8.78
C ALA A 172 6.67 -7.60 -9.65
N LEU A 173 7.13 -7.73 -10.91
CA LEU A 173 6.65 -8.77 -11.83
C LEU A 173 7.19 -10.17 -11.48
N ALA A 174 8.39 -10.26 -10.90
CA ALA A 174 8.99 -11.52 -10.47
C ALA A 174 8.40 -12.03 -9.14
N ALA A 175 7.95 -11.12 -8.27
CA ALA A 175 7.40 -11.45 -6.96
C ALA A 175 5.91 -11.84 -7.06
N ALA A 176 5.57 -13.04 -6.63
CA ALA A 176 4.21 -13.55 -6.71
C ALA A 176 3.26 -12.81 -5.75
N ALA A 177 2.09 -12.43 -6.24
CA ALA A 177 1.02 -12.00 -5.35
C ALA A 177 0.37 -13.24 -4.71
N PRO A 178 0.01 -13.21 -3.40
CA PRO A 178 -0.67 -14.33 -2.77
C PRO A 178 -1.98 -14.65 -3.48
N PRO A 179 -2.40 -15.93 -3.55
CA PRO A 179 -3.67 -16.29 -4.17
C PRO A 179 -4.83 -15.64 -3.43
N LEU A 180 -5.85 -15.23 -4.19
CA LEU A 180 -7.08 -14.72 -3.58
C LEU A 180 -7.91 -15.89 -3.03
N PRO A 181 -8.48 -15.77 -1.82
CA PRO A 181 -9.42 -16.76 -1.31
C PRO A 181 -10.62 -16.93 -2.24
N GLU A 182 -11.10 -18.16 -2.38
CA GLU A 182 -12.34 -18.43 -3.12
C GLU A 182 -13.54 -17.93 -2.32
N LEU A 183 -14.44 -17.23 -2.99
CA LEU A 183 -15.63 -16.64 -2.37
C LEU A 183 -16.89 -17.47 -2.53
N GLY A 184 -16.87 -18.50 -3.37
CA GLY A 184 -18.07 -19.24 -3.78
C GLY A 184 -18.93 -18.47 -4.78
N ALA A 185 -20.20 -18.86 -4.91
CA ALA A 185 -21.13 -18.15 -5.79
C ALA A 185 -21.41 -16.73 -5.25
N PRO A 186 -21.47 -15.72 -6.14
CA PRO A 186 -21.88 -14.37 -5.71
C PRO A 186 -23.36 -14.34 -5.36
N ASP A 187 -23.72 -13.45 -4.41
CA ASP A 187 -25.13 -13.21 -4.08
C ASP A 187 -25.86 -12.57 -5.27
N VAL A 188 -25.21 -11.59 -5.90
CA VAL A 188 -25.76 -10.87 -7.05
C VAL A 188 -24.66 -10.51 -8.05
N THR A 189 -25.05 -10.29 -9.32
CA THR A 189 -24.13 -9.87 -10.39
C THR A 189 -24.72 -8.77 -11.26
N LEU A 190 -23.85 -7.93 -11.82
CA LEU A 190 -24.20 -6.89 -12.77
C LEU A 190 -23.22 -6.90 -13.94
N THR A 191 -23.72 -6.80 -15.17
CA THR A 191 -22.88 -6.54 -16.35
C THR A 191 -22.81 -5.04 -16.66
N ALA A 192 -21.60 -4.50 -16.63
CA ALA A 192 -21.30 -3.14 -17.07
C ALA A 192 -20.98 -3.13 -18.58
N THR A 193 -21.55 -2.19 -19.31
CA THR A 193 -21.34 -1.95 -20.75
C THR A 193 -21.36 -0.44 -21.03
N PRO A 194 -20.94 0.04 -22.20
CA PRO A 194 -21.02 1.47 -22.53
C PRO A 194 -22.42 2.06 -22.34
N SER A 195 -23.48 1.29 -22.63
CA SER A 195 -24.87 1.75 -22.49
C SER A 195 -25.34 1.80 -21.03
N THR A 196 -24.66 1.12 -20.10
CA THR A 196 -25.05 1.06 -18.69
C THR A 196 -24.19 1.93 -17.77
N LEU A 197 -23.06 2.48 -18.26
CA LEU A 197 -22.17 3.32 -17.45
C LEU A 197 -22.85 4.56 -16.87
N GLY A 198 -23.75 5.20 -17.62
CA GLY A 198 -24.50 6.39 -17.14
C GLY A 198 -25.35 6.11 -15.90
N ASP A 199 -25.76 4.87 -15.70
CA ASP A 199 -26.60 4.41 -14.59
C ASP A 199 -25.84 3.58 -13.55
N LEU A 200 -24.55 3.34 -13.77
CA LEU A 200 -23.78 2.34 -13.06
C LEU A 200 -23.88 2.48 -11.53
N ARG A 201 -23.64 3.70 -11.01
CA ARG A 201 -23.67 3.95 -9.56
C ARG A 201 -25.04 3.64 -8.94
N ARG A 202 -26.12 4.07 -9.60
CA ARG A 202 -27.49 3.77 -9.14
C ARG A 202 -27.75 2.26 -9.13
N ARG A 203 -27.28 1.55 -10.16
CA ARG A 203 -27.42 0.09 -10.26
C ARG A 203 -26.57 -0.62 -9.20
N LEU A 204 -25.37 -0.11 -8.88
CA LEU A 204 -24.53 -0.65 -7.81
C LEU A 204 -25.18 -0.50 -6.44
N VAL A 205 -25.77 0.68 -6.15
CA VAL A 205 -26.55 0.88 -4.91
C VAL A 205 -27.68 -0.14 -4.79
N ALA A 206 -28.48 -0.32 -5.85
CA ALA A 206 -29.55 -1.32 -5.86
C ALA A 206 -29.02 -2.77 -5.72
N LEU A 207 -27.86 -3.06 -6.32
CA LEU A 207 -27.22 -4.38 -6.23
C LEU A 207 -26.71 -4.67 -4.80
N LEU A 208 -26.15 -3.69 -4.13
CA LEU A 208 -25.73 -3.81 -2.72
C LEU A 208 -26.94 -4.01 -1.80
N ASP A 209 -28.02 -3.26 -1.99
CA ASP A 209 -29.26 -3.41 -1.25
C ASP A 209 -29.88 -4.81 -1.48
N GLU A 210 -29.91 -5.30 -2.71
CA GLU A 210 -30.36 -6.67 -3.05
C GLU A 210 -29.51 -7.75 -2.36
N ALA A 211 -28.21 -7.51 -2.22
CA ALA A 211 -27.29 -8.39 -1.50
C ALA A 211 -27.43 -8.30 0.02
N GLY A 212 -28.26 -7.38 0.55
CA GLY A 212 -28.42 -7.15 1.98
C GLY A 212 -27.25 -6.39 2.63
N ALA A 213 -26.47 -5.68 1.81
CA ALA A 213 -25.34 -4.88 2.24
C ALA A 213 -25.70 -3.39 2.26
N PRO A 214 -25.36 -2.62 3.32
CA PRO A 214 -25.56 -1.18 3.30
C PRO A 214 -24.73 -0.55 2.17
N PRO A 215 -25.28 0.39 1.38
CA PRO A 215 -24.56 1.06 0.32
C PRO A 215 -23.52 2.02 0.92
N ASP A 216 -22.27 1.64 0.90
CA ASP A 216 -21.13 2.48 1.23
C ASP A 216 -20.79 3.37 0.00
N PRO A 217 -20.85 4.72 0.11
CA PRO A 217 -20.57 5.64 -0.99
C PRO A 217 -19.15 5.48 -1.58
N ASP A 218 -18.16 5.19 -0.73
CA ASP A 218 -16.78 5.02 -1.14
C ASP A 218 -16.58 3.73 -1.94
N LEU A 219 -17.21 2.63 -1.48
CA LEU A 219 -17.23 1.38 -2.23
C LEU A 219 -17.95 1.54 -3.58
N VAL A 220 -19.14 2.16 -3.59
CA VAL A 220 -19.91 2.42 -4.81
C VAL A 220 -19.09 3.24 -5.80
N TYR A 221 -18.39 4.28 -5.31
CA TYR A 221 -17.50 5.08 -6.15
C TYR A 221 -16.35 4.23 -6.70
N ALA A 222 -15.62 3.53 -5.85
CA ALA A 222 -14.47 2.71 -6.24
C ALA A 222 -14.85 1.62 -7.26
N VAL A 223 -15.93 0.87 -7.00
CA VAL A 223 -16.43 -0.16 -7.92
C VAL A 223 -16.87 0.45 -9.26
N SER A 224 -17.52 1.64 -9.24
CA SER A 224 -17.92 2.31 -10.48
C SER A 224 -16.73 2.72 -11.35
N GLU A 225 -15.65 3.21 -10.73
CA GLU A 225 -14.42 3.58 -11.44
C GLU A 225 -13.73 2.35 -12.04
N VAL A 226 -13.63 1.26 -11.27
CA VAL A 226 -13.03 0.00 -11.74
C VAL A 226 -13.87 -0.61 -12.86
N ALA A 227 -15.20 -0.66 -12.73
CA ALA A 227 -16.07 -1.17 -13.78
C ALA A 227 -16.07 -0.30 -15.05
N THR A 228 -15.88 1.02 -14.91
CA THR A 228 -15.67 1.91 -16.05
C THR A 228 -14.37 1.57 -16.78
N ASN A 229 -13.27 1.38 -16.03
CA ASN A 229 -12.00 0.92 -16.61
C ASN A 229 -12.15 -0.42 -17.34
N SER A 230 -12.89 -1.37 -16.77
CA SER A 230 -13.17 -2.66 -17.40
C SER A 230 -13.93 -2.51 -18.71
N VAL A 231 -14.88 -1.58 -18.81
CA VAL A 231 -15.59 -1.30 -20.06
C VAL A 231 -14.67 -0.60 -21.07
N GLU A 232 -13.84 0.35 -20.64
CA GLU A 232 -12.94 1.09 -21.52
C GLU A 232 -11.76 0.25 -22.05
N HIS A 233 -11.26 -0.70 -21.23
CA HIS A 233 -10.05 -1.47 -21.52
C HIS A 233 -10.29 -2.98 -21.68
N GLY A 234 -11.47 -3.50 -21.31
CA GLY A 234 -11.86 -4.90 -21.31
C GLY A 234 -12.89 -5.23 -22.40
N GLU A 235 -12.64 -4.89 -23.67
CA GLU A 235 -13.51 -5.22 -24.82
C GLU A 235 -14.97 -4.70 -24.71
N GLY A 236 -15.16 -3.60 -24.00
CA GLY A 236 -16.48 -2.95 -23.86
C GLY A 236 -17.40 -3.62 -22.84
N ARG A 237 -16.90 -4.51 -22.00
CA ARG A 237 -17.69 -5.23 -21.00
C ARG A 237 -16.90 -5.50 -19.73
N GLY A 238 -17.56 -5.31 -18.57
CA GLY A 238 -17.09 -5.78 -17.28
C GLY A 238 -18.20 -6.48 -16.52
N THR A 239 -17.86 -7.44 -15.67
CA THR A 239 -18.80 -8.10 -14.77
C THR A 239 -18.49 -7.65 -13.35
N VAL A 240 -19.50 -7.18 -12.62
CA VAL A 240 -19.42 -6.86 -11.18
C VAL A 240 -20.17 -7.95 -10.43
N ALA A 241 -19.52 -8.61 -9.49
CA ALA A 241 -20.10 -9.58 -8.58
C ALA A 241 -19.99 -9.08 -7.15
N VAL A 242 -21.00 -9.36 -6.31
CA VAL A 242 -21.07 -8.91 -4.92
C VAL A 242 -21.31 -10.09 -4.00
N TRP A 243 -20.62 -10.09 -2.88
CA TRP A 243 -20.81 -10.99 -1.73
C TRP A 243 -21.01 -10.15 -0.48
N ALA A 244 -22.15 -10.30 0.19
CA ALA A 244 -22.40 -9.77 1.52
C ALA A 244 -22.05 -10.84 2.56
N ARG A 245 -21.17 -10.51 3.47
CA ARG A 245 -20.72 -11.43 4.52
C ARG A 245 -21.18 -10.94 5.86
N ALA A 246 -22.01 -11.74 6.53
CA ALA A 246 -22.43 -11.46 7.90
C ALA A 246 -21.21 -11.54 8.85
N ALA A 247 -21.27 -10.78 9.95
CA ALA A 247 -20.28 -10.87 11.01
C ALA A 247 -20.25 -12.29 11.60
N THR A 248 -19.04 -12.74 11.92
CA THR A 248 -18.79 -13.98 12.66
C THR A 248 -18.14 -13.64 14.02
N ALA A 249 -17.81 -14.65 14.82
CA ALA A 249 -17.09 -14.41 16.08
C ALA A 249 -15.68 -13.81 15.85
N ASP A 250 -15.08 -14.08 14.70
CA ASP A 250 -13.68 -13.73 14.40
C ASP A 250 -13.54 -12.64 13.33
N GLU A 251 -14.61 -12.36 12.56
CA GLU A 251 -14.56 -11.40 11.44
C GLU A 251 -15.81 -10.50 11.46
N PRO A 252 -15.64 -9.17 11.30
CA PRO A 252 -16.77 -8.25 11.17
C PRO A 252 -17.54 -8.50 9.88
N ALA A 253 -18.77 -8.00 9.82
CA ALA A 253 -19.54 -7.98 8.58
C ALA A 253 -18.76 -7.21 7.51
N SER A 254 -18.74 -7.73 6.28
CA SER A 254 -18.01 -7.10 5.19
C SER A 254 -18.73 -7.27 3.87
N VAL A 255 -18.45 -6.37 2.94
CA VAL A 255 -18.92 -6.44 1.56
C VAL A 255 -17.73 -6.61 0.65
N VAL A 256 -17.76 -7.63 -0.18
CA VAL A 256 -16.75 -7.87 -1.22
C VAL A 256 -17.39 -7.66 -2.59
N CYS A 257 -16.79 -6.78 -3.39
CA CYS A 257 -17.12 -6.61 -4.80
C CYS A 257 -15.94 -7.10 -5.66
N GLU A 258 -16.23 -7.83 -6.72
CA GLU A 258 -15.22 -8.25 -7.67
C GLU A 258 -15.61 -7.79 -9.07
N VAL A 259 -14.71 -7.07 -9.74
CA VAL A 259 -14.88 -6.64 -11.12
C VAL A 259 -13.93 -7.44 -12.00
N THR A 260 -14.47 -8.08 -13.03
CA THR A 260 -13.70 -8.90 -13.97
C THR A 260 -13.95 -8.46 -15.41
N ASP A 261 -12.89 -8.50 -16.22
CA ASP A 261 -12.95 -8.29 -17.67
C ASP A 261 -11.87 -9.11 -18.38
N THR A 262 -11.93 -9.15 -19.72
CA THR A 262 -11.00 -9.91 -20.57
C THR A 262 -9.74 -9.12 -20.96
N GLY A 263 -9.65 -7.83 -20.57
CA GLY A 263 -8.49 -6.99 -20.84
C GLY A 263 -7.30 -7.36 -19.95
N LEU A 264 -6.10 -7.15 -20.46
CA LEU A 264 -4.87 -7.38 -19.71
C LEU A 264 -4.32 -6.05 -19.21
N LEU A 265 -4.21 -5.91 -17.90
CA LEU A 265 -3.58 -4.75 -17.27
C LEU A 265 -2.07 -4.93 -17.26
N HIS A 266 -1.35 -4.08 -18.00
CA HIS A 266 0.11 -4.18 -18.16
C HIS A 266 0.91 -3.36 -17.14
N ASP A 267 0.26 -2.51 -16.34
CA ASP A 267 0.94 -1.73 -15.29
C ASP A 267 1.41 -2.67 -14.16
N PRO A 268 2.72 -2.77 -13.87
CA PRO A 268 3.24 -3.57 -12.77
C PRO A 268 2.86 -3.02 -11.39
N PHE A 269 2.41 -1.74 -11.32
CA PHE A 269 2.03 -1.03 -10.08
C PHE A 269 0.62 -0.45 -10.15
N PRO A 270 -0.42 -1.24 -10.38
CA PRO A 270 -1.76 -0.74 -10.62
C PRO A 270 -2.32 0.02 -9.41
N GLY A 271 -2.57 1.32 -9.61
CA GLY A 271 -3.15 2.20 -8.59
C GLY A 271 -2.22 2.51 -7.41
N VAL A 272 -0.90 2.38 -7.55
CA VAL A 272 0.07 2.65 -6.48
C VAL A 272 0.52 4.12 -6.46
N ARG A 273 0.73 4.71 -7.64
CA ARG A 273 1.21 6.09 -7.77
C ARG A 273 0.11 7.11 -7.47
N PRO A 274 0.38 8.10 -6.61
CA PRO A 274 -0.55 9.22 -6.44
C PRO A 274 -0.76 9.95 -7.77
N PRO A 275 -2.01 10.30 -8.11
CA PRO A 275 -2.25 11.04 -9.35
C PRO A 275 -1.65 12.44 -9.28
N ARG A 276 -1.14 12.92 -10.40
CA ARG A 276 -0.72 14.31 -10.54
C ARG A 276 -1.93 15.23 -10.44
N LEU A 277 -1.70 16.51 -10.07
CA LEU A 277 -2.78 17.49 -9.92
C LEU A 277 -3.53 17.75 -11.23
N ASP A 278 -2.82 17.70 -12.36
CA ASP A 278 -3.34 17.91 -13.71
C ASP A 278 -3.88 16.63 -14.37
N GLN A 279 -3.76 15.47 -13.72
CA GLN A 279 -4.24 14.20 -14.24
C GLN A 279 -5.76 14.10 -14.12
N ILE A 280 -6.46 14.00 -15.24
CA ILE A 280 -7.94 13.89 -15.29
C ILE A 280 -8.38 12.42 -15.29
N ARG A 281 -7.61 11.50 -15.90
CA ARG A 281 -7.93 10.08 -16.07
C ARG A 281 -6.92 9.18 -15.36
N GLY A 282 -7.26 7.90 -15.19
CA GLY A 282 -6.37 6.89 -14.59
C GLY A 282 -6.21 7.02 -13.08
N ARG A 283 -7.20 7.60 -12.37
CA ARG A 283 -7.22 7.71 -10.91
C ARG A 283 -7.99 6.59 -10.23
N GLY A 284 -8.79 5.82 -10.97
CA GLY A 284 -9.78 4.91 -10.42
C GLY A 284 -9.20 3.88 -9.46
N LEU A 285 -8.16 3.13 -9.86
CA LEU A 285 -7.52 2.16 -8.99
C LEU A 285 -6.79 2.78 -7.79
N TRP A 286 -6.20 3.97 -7.97
CA TRP A 286 -5.57 4.67 -6.85
C TRP A 286 -6.62 5.14 -5.82
N LEU A 287 -7.74 5.69 -6.29
CA LEU A 287 -8.87 6.05 -5.41
C LEU A 287 -9.45 4.82 -4.71
N ALA A 288 -9.65 3.72 -5.43
CA ALA A 288 -10.09 2.47 -4.83
C ALA A 288 -9.15 2.03 -3.68
N ARG A 289 -7.82 2.06 -3.90
CA ARG A 289 -6.85 1.73 -2.84
C ARG A 289 -6.84 2.70 -1.66
N THR A 290 -7.30 3.92 -1.83
CA THR A 290 -7.37 4.90 -0.73
C THR A 290 -8.70 4.91 0.00
N LEU A 291 -9.77 4.47 -0.63
CA LEU A 291 -11.13 4.47 -0.11
C LEU A 291 -11.56 3.12 0.50
N CYS A 292 -11.26 2.01 -0.19
CA CYS A 292 -11.65 0.68 0.28
C CYS A 292 -10.71 0.13 1.35
N GLU A 293 -11.19 -0.79 2.17
CA GLU A 293 -10.38 -1.51 3.16
C GLU A 293 -9.27 -2.32 2.49
N ALA A 294 -9.62 -3.11 1.47
CA ALA A 294 -8.65 -3.85 0.66
C ALA A 294 -8.99 -3.77 -0.83
N VAL A 295 -7.95 -3.71 -1.65
CA VAL A 295 -8.04 -3.80 -3.12
C VAL A 295 -6.95 -4.73 -3.64
N ASP A 296 -7.39 -5.84 -4.17
CA ASP A 296 -6.53 -6.82 -4.82
C ASP A 296 -6.68 -6.76 -6.33
N VAL A 297 -5.58 -6.74 -7.05
CA VAL A 297 -5.57 -6.80 -8.51
C VAL A 297 -4.84 -8.06 -8.95
N ARG A 298 -5.47 -8.82 -9.81
CA ARG A 298 -4.90 -10.03 -10.42
C ARG A 298 -5.08 -9.97 -11.93
N VAL A 299 -4.06 -10.39 -12.65
CA VAL A 299 -4.06 -10.49 -14.10
C VAL A 299 -3.57 -11.88 -14.46
N ASP A 300 -4.33 -12.57 -15.27
CA ASP A 300 -3.97 -13.89 -15.79
C ASP A 300 -4.38 -14.01 -17.27
N ALA A 301 -4.24 -15.20 -17.85
CA ALA A 301 -4.56 -15.44 -19.25
C ALA A 301 -6.06 -15.23 -19.59
N THR A 302 -6.92 -15.11 -18.59
CA THR A 302 -8.38 -14.91 -18.78
C THR A 302 -8.79 -13.45 -18.71
N GLY A 303 -7.90 -12.57 -18.23
CA GLY A 303 -8.15 -11.15 -18.12
C GLY A 303 -7.70 -10.52 -16.81
N THR A 304 -8.33 -9.41 -16.45
CA THR A 304 -8.09 -8.66 -15.22
C THR A 304 -9.23 -8.90 -14.22
N ARG A 305 -8.85 -9.07 -12.95
CA ARG A 305 -9.75 -9.20 -11.80
C ARG A 305 -9.35 -8.20 -10.74
N VAL A 306 -10.29 -7.38 -10.30
CA VAL A 306 -10.10 -6.43 -9.20
C VAL A 306 -11.12 -6.75 -8.11
N ARG A 307 -10.64 -7.12 -6.93
CA ARG A 307 -11.46 -7.39 -5.75
C ARG A 307 -11.34 -6.22 -4.79
N LEU A 308 -12.49 -5.69 -4.37
CA LEU A 308 -12.60 -4.58 -3.43
C LEU A 308 -13.38 -5.04 -2.20
N THR A 309 -12.89 -4.71 -1.02
CA THR A 309 -13.57 -4.98 0.24
C THR A 309 -13.91 -3.65 0.91
N ALA A 310 -15.16 -3.48 1.35
CA ALA A 310 -15.55 -2.34 2.14
C ALA A 310 -15.03 -2.48 3.56
N ALA A 311 -14.59 -1.35 4.15
CA ALA A 311 -14.34 -1.26 5.57
C ALA A 311 -15.66 -1.47 6.33
N PRO A 312 -15.66 -2.19 7.45
CA PRO A 312 -16.81 -2.17 8.36
C PRO A 312 -17.00 -0.72 8.83
N GLU A 313 -18.28 -0.29 8.94
CA GLU A 313 -18.54 1.00 9.59
C GLU A 313 -17.94 0.96 11.01
N PRO A 314 -17.25 2.02 11.45
CA PRO A 314 -16.82 2.10 12.84
C PRO A 314 -18.07 1.99 13.72
N GLU A 315 -18.09 1.05 14.64
CA GLU A 315 -19.10 1.02 15.68
C GLU A 315 -18.97 2.31 16.50
N ASP A 316 -20.03 3.14 16.50
CA ASP A 316 -20.15 4.38 17.30
C ASP A 316 -20.03 4.12 18.81
#